data_4027c152a7fec9b716615d66af533ffa
#
_entry.id   4027c152a7fec9b716615d66af533ffa
#
_cell.length_a   1.000
_cell.length_b   1.000
_cell.length_c   1.000
_cell.angle_alpha   90.00
_cell.angle_beta   90.00
_cell.angle_gamma   90.00
#
_symmetry.space_group_name_H-M   'P 1'
#
loop_
_entity.id
_entity.type
_entity.pdbx_description
1 polymer ?
#
loop_
_entity_poly.entity_id
_entity_poly.type
_entity_poly.pdbx_seq_one_letter_code
_entity_poly.pdbx_strand_id
1 'polypeptide(L)'
;MLTYDQVLNKQKSIGKKVAILGAGGIGFDMAEFLSTTQSATLHLSQWEKERGVSREEDIPGSLVQPQPETATREIYMLQRKPGKQGKTLGKTTGWVHRASVKGKGIKQFSGVRYQFIDEAGLHVSIIDNASSNKLRSNK
;
A
#
# COMPACT_ATOMS: atom_id res chain seq x y z
N MET A 1 4.31 2.75 -18.12
CA MET A 1 4.73 3.31 -16.82
C MET A 1 4.13 4.70 -16.66
N LEU A 2 3.67 5.04 -15.47
CA LEU A 2 3.04 6.34 -15.15
C LEU A 2 3.80 6.99 -14.01
N THR A 3 3.87 8.31 -14.01
CA THR A 3 4.36 9.10 -12.88
C THR A 3 3.20 9.39 -11.92
N TYR A 4 3.49 9.71 -10.66
CA TYR A 4 2.45 9.95 -9.66
C TYR A 4 1.56 11.15 -9.99
N ASP A 5 2.11 12.20 -10.60
CA ASP A 5 1.35 13.37 -11.07
C ASP A 5 0.37 13.03 -12.19
N GLN A 6 0.75 12.15 -13.13
CA GLN A 6 -0.15 11.67 -14.17
C GLN A 6 -1.33 10.86 -13.60
N VAL A 7 -1.06 10.11 -12.52
CA VAL A 7 -2.10 9.34 -11.82
C VAL A 7 -3.06 10.27 -11.08
N LEU A 8 -2.54 11.23 -10.32
CA LEU A 8 -3.35 12.17 -9.55
C LEU A 8 -4.22 13.07 -10.43
N ASN A 9 -3.68 13.51 -11.56
CA ASN A 9 -4.42 14.33 -12.53
C ASN A 9 -5.39 13.52 -13.41
N LYS A 10 -5.55 12.22 -13.17
CA LYS A 10 -6.42 11.31 -13.92
C LYS A 10 -6.20 11.33 -15.43
N GLN A 11 -4.97 11.60 -15.86
CA GLN A 11 -4.63 11.71 -17.29
C GLN A 11 -4.68 10.38 -18.03
N LYS A 12 -4.56 9.26 -17.30
CA LYS A 12 -4.60 7.91 -17.87
C LYS A 12 -5.37 6.95 -16.96
N SER A 13 -6.01 5.97 -17.57
CA SER A 13 -6.67 4.89 -16.85
C SER A 13 -5.65 4.00 -16.14
N ILE A 14 -5.99 3.57 -14.94
CA ILE A 14 -5.16 2.72 -14.09
C ILE A 14 -5.78 1.33 -14.05
N GLY A 15 -4.97 0.32 -14.32
CA GLY A 15 -5.40 -1.08 -14.32
C GLY A 15 -5.75 -1.59 -12.92
N LYS A 16 -6.27 -2.82 -12.88
CA LYS A 16 -6.63 -3.49 -11.61
C LYS A 16 -5.41 -3.97 -10.82
N LYS A 17 -4.29 -4.22 -11.49
CA LYS A 17 -3.01 -4.60 -10.88
C LYS A 17 -2.01 -3.47 -11.05
N VAL A 18 -1.43 -3.01 -9.96
CA VAL A 18 -0.52 -1.86 -9.95
C VAL A 18 0.74 -2.18 -9.15
N ALA A 19 1.89 -1.87 -9.74
CA ALA A 19 3.18 -1.90 -9.05
C ALA A 19 3.66 -0.47 -8.78
N ILE A 20 3.91 -0.15 -7.52
CA ILE A 20 4.45 1.14 -7.08
C ILE A 20 5.95 0.97 -6.85
N LEU A 21 6.75 1.70 -7.63
CA LEU A 21 8.21 1.66 -7.55
C LEU A 21 8.71 2.71 -6.57
N GLY A 22 8.98 2.29 -5.35
CA GLY A 22 9.43 3.14 -4.26
C GLY A 22 8.51 3.05 -3.03
N ALA A 23 9.11 3.02 -1.85
CA ALA A 23 8.41 2.94 -0.57
C ALA A 23 8.79 4.10 0.35
N GLY A 24 8.90 5.30 -0.23
CA GLY A 24 8.97 6.57 0.49
C GLY A 24 7.59 7.16 0.75
N GLY A 25 7.51 8.38 1.27
CA GLY A 25 6.25 9.06 1.57
C GLY A 25 5.27 9.05 0.41
N ILE A 26 5.70 9.52 -0.77
CA ILE A 26 4.86 9.52 -1.99
C ILE A 26 4.38 8.11 -2.36
N GLY A 27 5.22 7.08 -2.19
CA GLY A 27 4.84 5.70 -2.47
C GLY A 27 3.70 5.22 -1.57
N PHE A 28 3.75 5.56 -0.29
CA PHE A 28 2.67 5.25 0.67
C PHE A 28 1.39 6.04 0.36
N ASP A 29 1.50 7.34 0.07
CA ASP A 29 0.34 8.17 -0.30
C ASP A 29 -0.34 7.64 -1.57
N MET A 30 0.44 7.25 -2.57
CA MET A 30 -0.08 6.64 -3.78
C MET A 30 -0.72 5.28 -3.54
N ALA A 31 -0.16 4.47 -2.65
CA ALA A 31 -0.74 3.18 -2.27
C ALA A 31 -2.11 3.37 -1.60
N GLU A 32 -2.24 4.33 -0.70
CA GLU A 32 -3.50 4.68 -0.08
C GLU A 32 -4.51 5.24 -1.09
N PHE A 33 -4.10 6.17 -1.92
CA PHE A 33 -4.93 6.77 -2.96
C PHE A 33 -5.49 5.73 -3.93
N LEU A 34 -4.66 4.83 -4.43
CA LEU A 34 -5.05 3.81 -5.40
C LEU A 34 -5.87 2.66 -4.79
N SER A 35 -5.74 2.43 -3.50
CA SER A 35 -6.48 1.38 -2.79
C SER A 35 -7.89 1.79 -2.40
N THR A 36 -8.18 3.07 -2.36
CA THR A 36 -9.44 3.62 -1.85
C THR A 36 -10.36 4.01 -3.00
N THR A 37 -11.66 3.65 -2.91
CA THR A 37 -12.67 4.07 -3.88
C THR A 37 -13.22 5.45 -3.55
N GLN A 38 -13.41 5.70 -2.26
CA GLN A 38 -13.91 6.97 -1.72
C GLN A 38 -13.07 7.32 -0.49
N SER A 39 -12.87 8.61 -0.25
CA SER A 39 -12.16 9.05 0.94
C SER A 39 -13.02 8.79 2.19
N ALA A 40 -12.56 7.91 3.07
CA ALA A 40 -13.22 7.63 4.33
C ALA A 40 -13.36 8.88 5.22
N THR A 41 -12.50 9.88 5.03
CA THR A 41 -12.57 11.16 5.76
C THR A 41 -13.82 12.00 5.42
N LEU A 42 -14.47 11.72 4.30
CA LEU A 42 -15.74 12.35 3.92
C LEU A 42 -16.96 11.64 4.53
N HIS A 43 -16.76 10.43 5.07
CA HIS A 43 -17.79 9.60 5.67
C HIS A 43 -17.37 9.15 7.05
N LEU A 44 -17.76 9.91 8.07
CA LEU A 44 -17.31 9.70 9.44
C LEU A 44 -17.58 8.28 9.96
N SER A 45 -18.76 7.73 9.70
CA SER A 45 -19.12 6.37 10.11
C SER A 45 -18.24 5.28 9.47
N GLN A 46 -17.80 5.47 8.24
CA GLN A 46 -16.88 4.57 7.57
C GLN A 46 -15.48 4.69 8.17
N TRP A 47 -15.02 5.91 8.42
CA TRP A 47 -13.74 6.17 9.06
C TRP A 47 -13.66 5.53 10.45
N GLU A 48 -14.71 5.65 11.25
CA GLU A 48 -14.80 5.04 12.58
C GLU A 48 -14.69 3.51 12.51
N LYS A 49 -15.40 2.87 11.59
CA LYS A 49 -15.32 1.40 11.38
C LYS A 49 -13.93 0.95 10.96
N GLU A 50 -13.31 1.65 10.02
CA GLU A 50 -11.95 1.33 9.55
C GLU A 50 -10.91 1.43 10.66
N ARG A 51 -11.08 2.39 11.57
CA ARG A 51 -10.17 2.65 12.69
C ARG A 51 -10.51 1.89 13.96
N GLY A 52 -11.65 1.21 13.99
CA GLY A 52 -12.12 0.51 15.17
C GLY A 52 -12.51 1.45 16.29
N VAL A 53 -13.13 2.58 15.96
CA VAL A 53 -13.66 3.55 16.93
C VAL A 53 -15.17 3.37 17.04
N SER A 54 -15.68 3.24 18.27
CA SER A 54 -17.13 3.20 18.55
C SER A 54 -17.55 4.47 19.30
N ARG A 55 -18.78 4.89 19.04
CA ARG A 55 -19.44 5.95 19.81
C ARG A 55 -20.35 5.42 20.94
N GLU A 56 -20.44 4.11 21.06
CA GLU A 56 -21.23 3.50 22.11
C GLU A 56 -20.54 3.70 23.46
N GLU A 57 -21.27 4.24 24.41
CA GLU A 57 -20.75 4.61 25.74
C GLU A 57 -20.33 3.40 26.57
N ASP A 58 -20.92 2.23 26.29
CA ASP A 58 -20.68 0.99 27.03
C ASP A 58 -19.39 0.25 26.62
N ILE A 59 -18.68 0.73 25.59
CA ILE A 59 -17.46 0.09 25.12
C ILE A 59 -16.23 0.76 25.76
N PRO A 60 -15.42 0.01 26.56
CA PRO A 60 -14.25 0.55 27.20
C PRO A 60 -13.26 1.17 26.19
N GLY A 61 -12.93 2.46 26.41
CA GLY A 61 -12.01 3.19 25.55
C GLY A 61 -12.53 3.48 24.13
N SER A 62 -13.83 3.23 23.88
CA SER A 62 -14.44 3.40 22.55
C SER A 62 -13.73 2.66 21.43
N LEU A 63 -13.06 1.55 21.73
CA LEU A 63 -12.28 0.76 20.79
C LEU A 63 -12.99 -0.56 20.45
N VAL A 64 -13.19 -0.78 19.17
CA VAL A 64 -13.69 -2.04 18.59
C VAL A 64 -12.67 -2.58 17.59
N GLN A 65 -12.89 -3.80 17.10
CA GLN A 65 -12.00 -4.37 16.07
C GLN A 65 -12.05 -3.50 14.80
N PRO A 66 -10.90 -3.01 14.31
CA PRO A 66 -10.84 -2.26 13.06
C PRO A 66 -11.32 -3.11 11.89
N GLN A 67 -12.13 -2.52 11.02
CA GLN A 67 -12.58 -3.14 9.77
C GLN A 67 -12.06 -2.32 8.58
N PRO A 68 -10.80 -2.51 8.19
CA PRO A 68 -10.22 -1.76 7.08
C PRO A 68 -10.91 -2.11 5.77
N GLU A 69 -11.09 -1.10 4.93
CA GLU A 69 -11.61 -1.30 3.59
C GLU A 69 -10.66 -2.19 2.78
N THR A 70 -11.21 -3.17 2.06
CA THR A 70 -10.42 -3.98 1.14
C THR A 70 -10.01 -3.14 -0.06
N ALA A 71 -8.75 -3.22 -0.45
CA ALA A 71 -8.25 -2.49 -1.61
C ALA A 71 -9.01 -2.85 -2.88
N THR A 72 -9.43 -1.83 -3.64
CA THR A 72 -10.14 -2.01 -4.91
C THR A 72 -9.25 -2.51 -6.05
N ARG A 73 -7.93 -2.44 -5.84
CA ARG A 73 -6.90 -2.89 -6.78
C ARG A 73 -5.90 -3.79 -6.08
N GLU A 74 -5.32 -4.69 -6.82
CA GLU A 74 -4.17 -5.47 -6.36
C GLU A 74 -2.91 -4.62 -6.48
N ILE A 75 -2.37 -4.19 -5.34
CA ILE A 75 -1.26 -3.25 -5.28
C ILE A 75 -0.02 -3.92 -4.72
N TYR A 76 1.10 -3.71 -5.41
CA TYR A 76 2.44 -4.18 -5.03
C TYR A 76 3.32 -2.96 -4.78
N MET A 77 3.85 -2.81 -3.57
CA MET A 77 4.87 -1.81 -3.26
C MET A 77 6.25 -2.44 -3.31
N LEU A 78 7.11 -1.91 -4.15
CA LEU A 78 8.43 -2.45 -4.42
C LEU A 78 9.52 -1.47 -3.97
N GLN A 79 10.48 -1.97 -3.18
CA GLN A 79 11.62 -1.18 -2.68
C GLN A 79 12.93 -1.88 -3.03
N ARG A 80 13.89 -1.12 -3.58
CA ARG A 80 15.24 -1.64 -3.87
C ARG A 80 16.04 -1.94 -2.59
N LYS A 81 15.93 -1.07 -1.60
CA LYS A 81 16.65 -1.24 -0.33
C LYS A 81 16.08 -2.45 0.43
N PRO A 82 16.93 -3.29 1.02
CA PRO A 82 16.49 -4.36 1.89
C PRO A 82 15.91 -3.80 3.21
N GLY A 83 15.08 -4.58 3.87
CA GLY A 83 14.49 -4.25 5.16
C GLY A 83 13.09 -3.64 5.07
N LYS A 84 12.55 -3.28 6.23
CA LYS A 84 11.16 -2.83 6.36
C LYS A 84 10.91 -1.53 5.59
N GLN A 85 9.85 -1.53 4.79
CA GLN A 85 9.39 -0.34 4.08
C GLN A 85 8.89 0.73 5.06
N GLY A 86 9.04 1.99 4.67
CA GLY A 86 8.57 3.12 5.47
C GLY A 86 9.45 3.47 6.68
N LYS A 87 10.69 3.00 6.74
CA LYS A 87 11.64 3.41 7.81
C LYS A 87 11.92 4.91 7.82
N THR A 88 11.88 5.55 6.67
CA THR A 88 12.14 6.97 6.47
C THR A 88 10.91 7.85 6.65
N LEU A 89 9.74 7.25 6.87
CA LEU A 89 8.53 8.01 7.18
C LEU A 89 8.66 8.70 8.55
N GLY A 90 8.02 9.85 8.69
CA GLY A 90 8.03 10.61 9.94
C GLY A 90 7.65 9.75 11.15
N LYS A 91 8.32 9.98 12.27
CA LYS A 91 8.12 9.18 13.50
C LYS A 91 6.70 9.26 14.03
N THR A 92 6.03 10.38 13.82
CA THR A 92 4.67 10.66 14.32
C THR A 92 3.57 10.04 13.48
N THR A 93 3.72 10.03 12.15
CA THR A 93 2.67 9.57 11.21
C THR A 93 3.00 8.28 10.47
N GLY A 94 4.28 7.90 10.42
CA GLY A 94 4.73 6.75 9.64
C GLY A 94 4.10 5.42 10.07
N TRP A 95 3.76 5.26 11.34
CA TRP A 95 3.08 4.05 11.83
C TRP A 95 1.64 3.96 11.30
N VAL A 96 0.95 5.11 11.15
CA VAL A 96 -0.42 5.17 10.60
C VAL A 96 -0.42 4.71 9.16
N HIS A 97 0.48 5.25 8.33
CA HIS A 97 0.62 4.86 6.92
C HIS A 97 0.96 3.36 6.77
N ARG A 98 1.88 2.84 7.59
CA ARG A 98 2.22 1.41 7.57
C ARG A 98 1.03 0.53 7.96
N ALA A 99 0.27 0.93 8.97
CA ALA A 99 -0.93 0.21 9.40
C ALA A 99 -2.01 0.23 8.32
N SER A 100 -2.25 1.38 7.69
CA SER A 100 -3.21 1.53 6.60
C SER A 100 -2.88 0.63 5.42
N VAL A 101 -1.64 0.69 4.94
CA VAL A 101 -1.17 -0.14 3.82
C VAL A 101 -1.29 -1.63 4.12
N LYS A 102 -0.93 -2.06 5.34
CA LYS A 102 -1.08 -3.44 5.78
C LYS A 102 -2.54 -3.86 5.89
N GLY A 103 -3.39 -3.02 6.47
CA GLY A 103 -4.81 -3.28 6.64
C GLY A 103 -5.55 -3.45 5.32
N LYS A 104 -5.15 -2.72 4.29
CA LYS A 104 -5.71 -2.80 2.93
C LYS A 104 -5.16 -3.97 2.10
N GLY A 105 -4.31 -4.81 2.66
CA GLY A 105 -3.78 -5.99 1.98
C GLY A 105 -2.78 -5.68 0.86
N ILE A 106 -2.14 -4.52 0.89
CA ILE A 106 -1.13 -4.14 -0.09
C ILE A 106 0.13 -4.98 0.12
N LYS A 107 0.59 -5.63 -0.94
CA LYS A 107 1.76 -6.51 -0.90
C LYS A 107 3.05 -5.69 -0.97
N GLN A 108 3.96 -5.91 -0.02
CA GLN A 108 5.19 -5.15 0.13
C GLN A 108 6.41 -6.05 -0.09
N PHE A 109 7.28 -5.66 -1.03
CA PHE A 109 8.52 -6.38 -1.33
C PHE A 109 9.73 -5.45 -1.23
N SER A 110 10.71 -5.86 -0.45
CA SER A 110 11.98 -5.16 -0.26
C SER A 110 13.14 -5.94 -0.88
N GLY A 111 14.25 -5.26 -1.16
CA GLY A 111 15.39 -5.91 -1.82
C GLY A 111 15.10 -6.27 -3.28
N VAL A 112 14.27 -5.49 -3.94
CA VAL A 112 13.83 -5.75 -5.32
C VAL A 112 14.83 -5.13 -6.31
N ARG A 113 15.26 -5.93 -7.28
CA ARG A 113 16.02 -5.46 -8.44
C ARG A 113 15.10 -5.42 -9.65
N TYR A 114 14.89 -4.25 -10.21
CA TYR A 114 14.10 -4.06 -11.44
C TYR A 114 14.92 -4.51 -12.65
N GLN A 115 14.33 -5.29 -13.53
CA GLN A 115 14.99 -5.80 -14.74
C GLN A 115 14.52 -5.03 -15.97
N PHE A 116 13.29 -5.25 -16.39
CA PHE A 116 12.70 -4.58 -17.55
C PHE A 116 11.17 -4.57 -17.45
N ILE A 117 10.54 -3.82 -18.33
CA ILE A 117 9.08 -3.74 -18.49
C ILE A 117 8.75 -4.13 -19.91
N ASP A 118 7.78 -5.03 -20.08
CA ASP A 118 7.24 -5.44 -21.37
C ASP A 118 5.69 -5.47 -21.34
N GLU A 119 5.08 -6.05 -22.35
CA GLU A 119 3.62 -6.18 -22.44
C GLU A 119 3.03 -7.11 -21.36
N ALA A 120 3.83 -8.06 -20.86
CA ALA A 120 3.44 -8.94 -19.75
C ALA A 120 3.52 -8.25 -18.37
N GLY A 121 4.24 -7.14 -18.27
CA GLY A 121 4.35 -6.33 -17.07
C GLY A 121 5.77 -6.00 -16.64
N LEU A 122 5.95 -5.78 -15.35
CA LEU A 122 7.24 -5.47 -14.73
C LEU A 122 7.94 -6.74 -14.25
N HIS A 123 9.14 -6.98 -14.78
CA HIS A 123 10.01 -8.08 -14.38
C HIS A 123 10.96 -7.65 -13.28
N VAL A 124 10.92 -8.37 -12.15
CA VAL A 124 11.75 -8.09 -10.99
C VAL A 124 12.38 -9.37 -10.45
N SER A 125 13.55 -9.24 -9.83
CA SER A 125 14.12 -10.26 -8.96
C SER A 125 14.16 -9.75 -7.52
N ILE A 126 13.87 -10.62 -6.58
CA ILE A 126 13.92 -10.30 -5.15
C ILE A 126 15.20 -10.93 -4.61
N ILE A 127 16.04 -10.11 -4.01
CA ILE A 127 17.26 -10.56 -3.33
C ILE A 127 16.87 -10.82 -1.87
N ASP A 128 16.52 -12.05 -1.58
CA ASP A 128 16.30 -12.46 -0.20
C ASP A 128 17.65 -12.83 0.43
N ASN A 129 18.05 -12.10 1.46
CA ASN A 129 19.28 -12.40 2.22
C ASN A 129 19.09 -13.59 3.18
N ALA A 130 17.94 -14.25 3.14
CA ALA A 130 17.64 -15.44 3.92
C ALA A 130 17.05 -16.51 3.00
N SER A 131 17.92 -17.42 2.55
CA SER A 131 17.59 -18.65 1.80
C SER A 131 17.21 -18.46 0.33
N SER A 132 18.03 -19.07 -0.51
CA SER A 132 17.88 -19.25 -1.95
C SER A 132 16.55 -19.92 -2.32
N ASN A 133 15.47 -19.18 -2.31
CA ASN A 133 14.25 -19.60 -2.97
C ASN A 133 13.93 -18.62 -4.07
N LYS A 134 14.30 -19.04 -5.26
CA LYS A 134 13.97 -18.45 -6.55
C LYS A 134 12.44 -18.51 -6.73
N LEU A 135 11.71 -17.56 -6.15
CA LEU A 135 10.31 -17.37 -6.49
C LEU A 135 10.25 -16.70 -7.88
N ARG A 136 10.14 -17.54 -8.88
CA ARG A 136 9.60 -17.13 -10.17
C ARG A 136 8.18 -16.66 -9.90
N SER A 137 7.94 -15.38 -9.82
CA SER A 137 6.59 -14.86 -9.93
C SER A 137 6.18 -14.95 -11.39
N ASN A 138 5.59 -16.06 -11.77
CA ASN A 138 4.78 -16.14 -12.97
C ASN A 138 3.57 -15.20 -12.78
N LYS A 139 3.53 -14.21 -13.67
CA LYS A 139 2.36 -13.37 -14.03
C LYS A 139 1.79 -12.46 -12.95
#